data_c82ab85e1b07198f663483ca2ad4503b
#
_entry.id   c82ab85e1b07198f663483ca2ad4503b
#
_cell.length_a   1.000
_cell.length_b   1.000
_cell.length_c   1.000
_cell.angle_alpha   90.00
_cell.angle_beta   90.00
_cell.angle_gamma   90.00
#
_symmetry.space_group_name_H-M   'P 1'
#
loop_
_entity.id
_entity.type
_entity.pdbx_description
1 polymer ?
#
loop_
_entity_poly.entity_id
_entity_poly.type
_entity_poly.pdbx_seq_one_letter_code
_entity_poly.pdbx_strand_id
1 'polypeptide(L)'
;ETQNMKEEVRLMKGNEAIAHAAIRYGCDGYFGYPITPQSEVLETLEEEMPWETTGMVVLQAESEVAAINMVYGGAASGKAVMTSSSSPGVSLKQEGISYIAAAELPALIVNVSRGGPGLGTIQPSQADYFQSCKGGGHGDYHMIVLAPSTVQEMVDFVTLGFDLAFKYTNPAMILADGVVGQMMEKVVLPEQ
;
A
#
# COMPACT_ATOMS: atom_id res chain seq x y z
N GLU A 1 -21.21 -29.77 -11.98
CA GLU A 1 -20.17 -30.07 -10.97
C GLU A 1 -19.64 -28.73 -10.45
N THR A 2 -20.14 -28.28 -9.33
CA THR A 2 -19.59 -27.14 -8.60
C THR A 2 -18.25 -27.59 -8.04
N GLN A 3 -17.15 -27.20 -8.67
CA GLN A 3 -15.84 -27.27 -8.03
C GLN A 3 -15.93 -26.50 -6.70
N ASN A 4 -15.76 -27.20 -5.62
CA ASN A 4 -15.58 -26.63 -4.29
C ASN A 4 -14.24 -25.87 -4.33
N MET A 5 -14.28 -24.59 -4.66
CA MET A 5 -13.11 -23.72 -4.60
C MET A 5 -12.71 -23.62 -3.13
N LYS A 6 -11.54 -24.15 -2.81
CA LYS A 6 -11.03 -24.11 -1.43
C LYS A 6 -10.50 -22.70 -1.20
N GLU A 7 -11.21 -21.95 -0.38
CA GLU A 7 -10.70 -20.71 0.18
C GLU A 7 -9.30 -20.95 0.79
N GLU A 8 -8.33 -20.17 0.36
CA GLU A 8 -7.00 -20.25 0.93
C GLU A 8 -6.94 -19.44 2.21
N VAL A 9 -6.85 -20.13 3.34
CA VAL A 9 -6.73 -19.52 4.67
C VAL A 9 -5.29 -19.60 5.16
N ARG A 10 -4.70 -18.46 5.49
CA ARG A 10 -3.35 -18.38 6.06
C ARG A 10 -3.33 -17.56 7.35
N LEU A 11 -2.40 -17.89 8.24
CA LEU A 11 -2.06 -17.08 9.40
C LEU A 11 -0.89 -16.17 9.00
N MET A 12 -1.08 -14.86 9.06
CA MET A 12 -0.05 -13.90 8.66
C MET A 12 -0.19 -12.56 9.36
N LYS A 13 0.88 -11.77 9.34
CA LYS A 13 0.88 -10.38 9.79
C LYS A 13 0.16 -9.48 8.79
N GLY A 14 -0.31 -8.31 9.26
CA GLY A 14 -0.95 -7.31 8.41
C GLY A 14 -0.06 -6.84 7.25
N ASN A 15 1.23 -6.60 7.50
CA ASN A 15 2.18 -6.23 6.45
C ASN A 15 2.35 -7.33 5.39
N GLU A 16 2.46 -8.59 5.82
CA GLU A 16 2.53 -9.74 4.91
C GLU A 16 1.23 -9.86 4.10
N ALA A 17 0.08 -9.62 4.74
CA ALA A 17 -1.23 -9.66 4.10
C ALA A 17 -1.36 -8.65 2.95
N ILE A 18 -0.83 -7.44 3.11
CA ILE A 18 -0.76 -6.43 2.03
C ILE A 18 0.00 -6.98 0.82
N ALA A 19 1.16 -7.58 1.04
CA ALA A 19 1.99 -8.12 -0.04
C ALA A 19 1.27 -9.25 -0.80
N HIS A 20 0.72 -10.24 -0.07
CA HIS A 20 -0.04 -11.33 -0.69
C HIS A 20 -1.28 -10.83 -1.43
N ALA A 21 -2.02 -9.89 -0.86
CA ALA A 21 -3.19 -9.31 -1.50
C ALA A 21 -2.84 -8.56 -2.80
N ALA A 22 -1.71 -7.86 -2.83
CA ALA A 22 -1.23 -7.18 -4.03
C ALA A 22 -0.91 -8.17 -5.16
N ILE A 23 -0.24 -9.28 -4.85
CA ILE A 23 0.03 -10.35 -5.81
C ILE A 23 -1.28 -10.94 -6.36
N ARG A 24 -2.23 -11.21 -5.46
CA ARG A 24 -3.55 -11.80 -5.84
C ARG A 24 -4.40 -10.86 -6.67
N TYR A 25 -4.33 -9.56 -6.42
CA TYR A 25 -5.01 -8.56 -7.23
C TYR A 25 -4.50 -8.51 -8.67
N GLY A 26 -3.26 -8.94 -8.91
CA GLY A 26 -2.58 -8.75 -10.18
C GLY A 26 -1.90 -7.39 -10.29
N CYS A 27 -1.38 -6.88 -9.18
CA CYS A 27 -0.58 -5.66 -9.18
C CYS A 27 0.62 -5.80 -10.13
N ASP A 28 0.83 -4.82 -10.99
CA ASP A 28 1.92 -4.82 -11.97
C ASP A 28 3.27 -4.41 -11.38
N GLY A 29 3.26 -3.59 -10.33
CA GLY A 29 4.51 -3.11 -9.76
C GLY A 29 4.41 -2.56 -8.34
N TYR A 30 5.41 -2.88 -7.54
CA TYR A 30 5.65 -2.30 -6.22
C TYR A 30 6.99 -1.57 -6.22
N PHE A 31 6.98 -0.32 -5.80
CA PHE A 31 8.17 0.51 -5.66
C PHE A 31 8.21 1.08 -4.25
N GLY A 32 9.20 0.68 -3.46
CA GLY A 32 9.25 1.04 -2.06
C GLY A 32 10.64 1.32 -1.53
N TYR A 33 10.69 1.80 -0.31
CA TYR A 33 11.90 1.98 0.48
C TYR A 33 11.61 1.55 1.91
N PRO A 34 12.49 0.73 2.54
CA PRO A 34 12.22 0.15 3.84
C PRO A 34 12.16 1.21 4.94
N ILE A 35 11.13 1.14 5.77
CA ILE A 35 10.97 1.96 6.97
C ILE A 35 10.10 1.20 7.97
N THR A 36 10.53 1.13 9.24
CA THR A 36 9.73 0.53 10.31
C THR A 36 8.46 1.37 10.56
N PRO A 37 7.26 0.74 10.72
CA PRO A 37 7.00 -0.69 10.90
C PRO A 37 6.43 -1.41 9.67
N GLN A 38 6.74 -0.99 8.45
CA GLN A 38 6.16 -1.57 7.22
C GLN A 38 7.15 -2.41 6.37
N SER A 39 8.38 -2.62 6.80
CA SER A 39 9.42 -3.25 5.98
C SER A 39 9.05 -4.63 5.48
N GLU A 40 8.25 -5.39 6.24
CA GLU A 40 7.81 -6.73 5.85
C GLU A 40 6.96 -6.76 4.57
N VAL A 41 6.39 -5.64 4.12
CA VAL A 41 5.69 -5.60 2.83
C VAL A 41 6.66 -5.90 1.69
N LEU A 42 7.80 -5.20 1.65
CA LEU A 42 8.84 -5.44 0.64
C LEU A 42 9.50 -6.80 0.83
N GLU A 43 9.86 -7.15 2.06
CA GLU A 43 10.50 -8.44 2.40
C GLU A 43 9.64 -9.62 1.93
N THR A 44 8.35 -9.60 2.19
CA THR A 44 7.42 -10.65 1.74
C THR A 44 7.33 -10.71 0.21
N LEU A 45 7.28 -9.56 -0.47
CA LEU A 45 7.29 -9.53 -1.93
C LEU A 45 8.60 -10.10 -2.51
N GLU A 46 9.73 -9.84 -1.87
CA GLU A 46 11.02 -10.41 -2.28
C GLU A 46 11.07 -11.93 -2.05
N GLU A 47 10.51 -12.43 -0.94
CA GLU A 47 10.42 -13.86 -0.64
C GLU A 47 9.49 -14.61 -1.60
N GLU A 48 8.34 -14.03 -1.94
CA GLU A 48 7.35 -14.63 -2.86
C GLU A 48 7.76 -14.57 -4.33
N MET A 49 8.75 -13.76 -4.68
CA MET A 49 9.29 -13.60 -6.05
C MET A 49 8.19 -13.50 -7.13
N PRO A 50 7.24 -12.55 -7.02
CA PRO A 50 6.09 -12.49 -7.93
C PRO A 50 6.48 -12.19 -9.38
N TRP A 51 7.68 -11.71 -9.65
CA TRP A 51 8.21 -11.55 -11.01
C TRP A 51 8.36 -12.88 -11.75
N GLU A 52 8.51 -14.00 -11.03
CA GLU A 52 8.60 -15.34 -11.63
C GLU A 52 7.21 -15.95 -11.91
N THR A 53 6.18 -15.50 -11.20
CA THR A 53 4.84 -16.12 -11.25
C THR A 53 3.82 -15.26 -11.98
N THR A 54 3.71 -13.99 -11.62
CA THR A 54 2.72 -13.05 -12.17
C THR A 54 3.33 -11.99 -13.09
N GLY A 55 4.66 -11.85 -13.10
CA GLY A 55 5.36 -10.78 -13.81
C GLY A 55 5.36 -9.44 -13.07
N MET A 56 4.90 -9.39 -11.82
CA MET A 56 4.91 -8.18 -10.99
C MET A 56 6.34 -7.70 -10.78
N VAL A 57 6.60 -6.44 -11.07
CA VAL A 57 7.90 -5.81 -10.79
C VAL A 57 7.96 -5.43 -9.32
N VAL A 58 9.02 -5.84 -8.64
CA VAL A 58 9.31 -5.45 -7.25
C VAL A 58 10.66 -4.75 -7.23
N LEU A 59 10.70 -3.51 -6.78
CA LEU A 59 11.92 -2.72 -6.77
C LEU A 59 12.05 -1.91 -5.49
N GLN A 60 13.18 -2.06 -4.81
CA GLN A 60 13.59 -1.13 -3.78
C GLN A 60 14.21 0.11 -4.43
N ALA A 61 13.56 1.26 -4.26
CA ALA A 61 14.09 2.54 -4.70
C ALA A 61 15.21 3.03 -3.76
N GLU A 62 15.95 4.04 -4.17
CA GLU A 62 17.02 4.63 -3.36
C GLU A 62 16.48 5.53 -2.23
N SER A 63 15.22 5.96 -2.31
CA SER A 63 14.55 6.84 -1.36
C SER A 63 13.04 6.80 -1.56
N GLU A 64 12.31 7.36 -0.60
CA GLU A 64 10.85 7.52 -0.72
C GLU A 64 10.46 8.45 -1.87
N VAL A 65 11.25 9.49 -2.13
CA VAL A 65 11.02 10.41 -3.26
C VAL A 65 11.19 9.67 -4.59
N ALA A 66 12.21 8.85 -4.72
CA ALA A 66 12.39 8.01 -5.91
C ALA A 66 11.25 7.00 -6.06
N ALA A 67 10.84 6.34 -4.98
CA ALA A 67 9.77 5.35 -4.99
C ALA A 67 8.45 5.94 -5.51
N ILE A 68 8.02 7.09 -5.01
CA ILE A 68 6.76 7.69 -5.45
C ILE A 68 6.82 8.18 -6.90
N ASN A 69 7.97 8.61 -7.39
CA ASN A 69 8.13 8.99 -8.80
C ASN A 69 8.09 7.75 -9.73
N MET A 70 8.59 6.60 -9.28
CA MET A 70 8.42 5.33 -9.99
C MET A 70 6.95 4.91 -10.05
N VAL A 71 6.21 5.06 -8.94
CA VAL A 71 4.75 4.84 -8.92
C VAL A 71 4.05 5.77 -9.90
N TYR A 72 4.41 7.05 -9.93
CA TYR A 72 3.87 8.02 -10.88
C TYR A 72 4.09 7.58 -12.33
N GLY A 73 5.32 7.19 -12.67
CA GLY A 73 5.65 6.70 -14.02
C GLY A 73 4.89 5.41 -14.38
N GLY A 74 4.81 4.46 -13.44
CA GLY A 74 4.07 3.22 -13.62
C GLY A 74 2.56 3.45 -13.82
N ALA A 75 1.95 4.29 -13.00
CA ALA A 75 0.55 4.67 -13.15
C ALA A 75 0.29 5.38 -14.49
N ALA A 76 1.17 6.29 -14.91
CA ALA A 76 1.07 6.97 -16.19
C ALA A 76 1.18 6.02 -17.40
N SER A 77 1.81 4.86 -17.23
CA SER A 77 1.87 3.81 -18.26
C SER A 77 0.63 2.90 -18.28
N GLY A 78 -0.37 3.17 -17.46
CA GLY A 78 -1.61 2.39 -17.37
C GLY A 78 -1.52 1.13 -16.54
N LYS A 79 -0.52 1.04 -15.65
CA LYS A 79 -0.26 -0.12 -14.81
C LYS A 79 -0.86 0.04 -13.40
N ALA A 80 -1.26 -1.09 -12.81
CA ALA A 80 -1.65 -1.15 -11.40
C ALA A 80 -0.39 -1.17 -10.55
N VAL A 81 -0.08 -0.04 -9.92
CA VAL A 81 1.17 0.13 -9.16
C VAL A 81 0.91 0.64 -7.75
N MET A 82 1.79 0.28 -6.84
CA MET A 82 1.68 0.66 -5.45
C MET A 82 3.03 0.96 -4.78
N THR A 83 2.92 1.59 -3.64
CA THR A 83 4.02 1.77 -2.68
C THR A 83 3.52 1.61 -1.26
N SER A 84 4.42 1.27 -0.36
CA SER A 84 4.17 1.37 1.09
C SER A 84 5.23 2.21 1.77
N SER A 85 4.88 2.79 2.90
CA SER A 85 5.77 3.57 3.74
C SER A 85 5.21 3.72 5.16
N SER A 86 5.86 4.51 5.97
CA SER A 86 5.40 4.93 7.28
C SER A 86 5.60 6.43 7.42
N SER A 87 4.75 7.07 8.15
CA SER A 87 4.68 8.50 8.51
C SER A 87 5.75 9.44 7.91
N PRO A 88 7.04 9.42 8.32
CA PRO A 88 8.05 10.31 7.73
C PRO A 88 8.29 10.04 6.24
N GLY A 89 8.25 8.77 5.83
CA GLY A 89 8.41 8.40 4.42
C GLY A 89 7.21 8.83 3.57
N VAL A 90 6.00 8.79 4.12
CA VAL A 90 4.80 9.33 3.45
C VAL A 90 4.90 10.85 3.29
N SER A 91 5.46 11.55 4.28
CA SER A 91 5.75 12.99 4.17
C SER A 91 6.65 13.30 2.97
N LEU A 92 7.70 12.50 2.74
CA LEU A 92 8.58 12.65 1.58
C LEU A 92 7.89 12.32 0.24
N LYS A 93 6.83 11.55 0.26
CA LYS A 93 6.06 11.18 -0.95
C LYS A 93 5.00 12.20 -1.33
N GLN A 94 4.70 13.21 -0.51
CA GLN A 94 3.57 14.09 -0.70
C GLN A 94 3.60 14.86 -2.03
N GLU A 95 4.75 15.30 -2.48
CA GLU A 95 4.88 15.96 -3.79
C GLU A 95 4.48 15.00 -4.92
N GLY A 96 5.01 13.79 -4.94
CA GLY A 96 4.68 12.79 -5.96
C GLY A 96 3.20 12.36 -5.91
N ILE A 97 2.61 12.25 -4.73
CA ILE A 97 1.18 11.98 -4.57
C ILE A 97 0.34 13.13 -5.21
N SER A 98 0.75 14.38 -5.00
CA SER A 98 0.08 15.53 -5.64
C SER A 98 0.18 15.48 -7.17
N TYR A 99 1.29 15.01 -7.73
CA TYR A 99 1.44 14.81 -9.18
C TYR A 99 0.52 13.71 -9.71
N ILE A 100 0.41 12.59 -8.99
CA ILE A 100 -0.49 11.48 -9.33
C ILE A 100 -1.94 11.96 -9.33
N ALA A 101 -2.35 12.71 -8.30
CA ALA A 101 -3.68 13.30 -8.22
C ALA A 101 -3.95 14.30 -9.33
N ALA A 102 -3.01 15.21 -9.62
CA ALA A 102 -3.14 16.21 -10.67
C ALA A 102 -3.24 15.59 -12.07
N ALA A 103 -2.55 14.47 -12.31
CA ALA A 103 -2.59 13.74 -13.56
C ALA A 103 -3.79 12.77 -13.67
N GLU A 104 -4.66 12.73 -12.66
CA GLU A 104 -5.82 11.83 -12.60
C GLU A 104 -5.43 10.36 -12.81
N LEU A 105 -4.40 9.90 -12.09
CA LEU A 105 -3.87 8.55 -12.21
C LEU A 105 -4.25 7.67 -11.02
N PRO A 106 -4.55 6.38 -11.26
CA PRO A 106 -4.76 5.41 -10.19
C PRO A 106 -3.43 4.95 -9.58
N ALA A 107 -3.34 4.92 -8.27
CA ALA A 107 -2.24 4.30 -7.54
C ALA A 107 -2.69 3.93 -6.13
N LEU A 108 -2.08 2.92 -5.54
CA LEU A 108 -2.32 2.53 -4.16
C LEU A 108 -1.12 2.88 -3.29
N ILE A 109 -1.36 3.65 -2.24
CA ILE A 109 -0.37 4.01 -1.24
C ILE A 109 -0.75 3.34 0.09
N VAL A 110 0.19 2.68 0.75
CA VAL A 110 -0.02 2.12 2.07
C VAL A 110 0.81 2.90 3.08
N ASN A 111 0.17 3.48 4.07
CA ASN A 111 0.80 4.10 5.22
C ASN A 111 0.59 3.24 6.46
N VAL A 112 1.64 2.61 6.95
CA VAL A 112 1.65 1.96 8.26
C VAL A 112 2.19 2.96 9.28
N SER A 113 1.28 3.73 9.84
CA SER A 113 1.56 4.93 10.63
C SER A 113 2.33 4.63 11.91
N ARG A 114 3.21 5.53 12.28
CA ARG A 114 3.99 5.49 13.53
C ARG A 114 3.99 6.83 14.25
N GLY A 115 4.51 6.85 15.48
CA GLY A 115 4.52 8.06 16.31
C GLY A 115 5.37 9.18 15.73
N GLY A 116 4.82 10.39 15.77
CA GLY A 116 5.43 11.65 15.35
C GLY A 116 5.23 12.75 16.40
N PRO A 117 5.53 14.01 16.06
CA PRO A 117 6.02 14.53 14.77
C PRO A 117 7.52 14.27 14.50
N GLY A 118 7.98 14.69 13.32
CA GLY A 118 9.36 14.55 12.89
C GLY A 118 9.71 13.10 12.55
N LEU A 119 10.94 12.66 12.89
CA LEU A 119 11.33 11.26 12.76
C LEU A 119 10.44 10.35 13.62
N GLY A 120 10.00 10.87 14.76
CA GLY A 120 9.08 10.21 15.68
C GLY A 120 9.68 8.97 16.35
N THR A 121 8.81 8.00 16.58
CA THR A 121 9.17 6.72 17.17
C THR A 121 8.67 5.58 16.29
N ILE A 122 9.22 4.38 16.47
CA ILE A 122 8.73 3.18 15.77
C ILE A 122 7.44 2.61 16.39
N GLN A 123 6.95 3.24 17.46
CA GLN A 123 5.72 2.81 18.14
C GLN A 123 4.48 3.14 17.28
N PRO A 124 3.46 2.28 17.33
CA PRO A 124 2.22 2.53 16.61
C PRO A 124 1.57 3.84 17.01
N SER A 125 0.99 4.52 16.03
CA SER A 125 0.22 5.74 16.25
C SER A 125 -0.77 5.95 15.11
N GLN A 126 -1.88 6.64 15.39
CA GLN A 126 -2.89 7.05 14.42
C GLN A 126 -2.84 8.56 14.17
N ALA A 127 -1.65 9.14 14.18
CA ALA A 127 -1.45 10.59 14.11
C ALA A 127 -1.42 11.18 12.70
N ASP A 128 -1.56 10.36 11.65
CA ASP A 128 -1.50 10.80 10.24
C ASP A 128 -2.88 11.07 9.62
N TYR A 129 -3.93 11.13 10.43
CA TYR A 129 -5.28 11.37 9.93
C TYR A 129 -5.42 12.68 9.16
N PHE A 130 -4.92 13.80 9.71
CA PHE A 130 -5.01 15.08 9.03
C PHE A 130 -4.18 15.11 7.74
N GLN A 131 -2.98 14.54 7.73
CA GLN A 131 -2.16 14.44 6.53
C GLN A 131 -2.89 13.68 5.43
N SER A 132 -3.53 12.57 5.77
CA SER A 132 -4.18 11.68 4.80
C SER A 132 -5.54 12.19 4.33
N CYS A 133 -6.34 12.80 5.23
CA CYS A 133 -7.74 13.13 4.97
C CYS A 133 -8.01 14.63 4.87
N LYS A 134 -7.15 15.49 5.43
CA LYS A 134 -7.40 16.93 5.57
C LYS A 134 -6.31 17.81 4.97
N GLY A 135 -5.23 17.25 4.48
CA GLY A 135 -4.09 17.99 3.98
C GLY A 135 -3.25 17.15 3.03
N GLY A 136 -1.93 17.11 3.29
CA GLY A 136 -0.99 16.36 2.48
C GLY A 136 -0.12 17.27 1.63
N GLY A 137 -0.01 16.98 0.33
CA GLY A 137 0.71 17.83 -0.62
C GLY A 137 -0.07 19.10 -0.96
N HIS A 138 0.32 19.78 -2.03
CA HIS A 138 -0.33 21.01 -2.47
C HIS A 138 -1.46 20.73 -3.48
N GLY A 139 -2.37 21.73 -3.64
CA GLY A 139 -3.39 21.73 -4.69
C GLY A 139 -4.78 21.25 -4.24
N ASP A 140 -5.02 21.14 -2.93
CA ASP A 140 -6.33 20.83 -2.34
C ASP A 140 -6.97 19.53 -2.85
N TYR A 141 -6.17 18.58 -3.32
CA TYR A 141 -6.65 17.27 -3.74
C TYR A 141 -7.08 16.41 -2.52
N HIS A 142 -7.93 15.44 -2.78
CA HIS A 142 -8.37 14.47 -1.78
C HIS A 142 -8.07 13.05 -2.25
N MET A 143 -7.47 12.25 -1.39
CA MET A 143 -7.31 10.82 -1.61
C MET A 143 -8.55 10.05 -1.14
N ILE A 144 -8.74 8.87 -1.70
CA ILE A 144 -9.63 7.85 -1.13
C ILE A 144 -8.85 7.17 -0.01
N VAL A 145 -9.32 7.27 1.23
CA VAL A 145 -8.61 6.74 2.40
C VAL A 145 -9.42 5.63 3.05
N LEU A 146 -8.81 4.46 3.20
CA LEU A 146 -9.37 3.27 3.84
C LEU A 146 -8.54 2.95 5.09
N ALA A 147 -9.20 2.81 6.24
CA ALA A 147 -8.54 2.55 7.52
C ALA A 147 -8.92 1.16 8.06
N PRO A 148 -8.06 0.15 7.89
CA PRO A 148 -8.32 -1.20 8.35
C PRO A 148 -8.19 -1.31 9.87
N SER A 149 -9.03 -2.16 10.48
CA SER A 149 -8.97 -2.53 11.89
C SER A 149 -8.55 -3.98 12.13
N THR A 150 -8.54 -4.80 11.07
CA THR A 150 -8.18 -6.22 11.11
C THR A 150 -7.21 -6.57 9.99
N VAL A 151 -6.54 -7.71 10.11
CA VAL A 151 -5.65 -8.21 9.04
C VAL A 151 -6.47 -8.62 7.80
N GLN A 152 -7.69 -9.12 7.98
CA GLN A 152 -8.56 -9.38 6.84
C GLN A 152 -8.90 -8.10 6.07
N GLU A 153 -9.20 -6.99 6.76
CA GLU A 153 -9.42 -5.71 6.11
C GLU A 153 -8.15 -5.18 5.39
N MET A 154 -6.94 -5.51 5.88
CA MET A 154 -5.71 -5.22 5.14
C MET A 154 -5.70 -5.91 3.77
N VAL A 155 -6.15 -7.16 3.70
CA VAL A 155 -6.30 -7.90 2.43
C VAL A 155 -7.39 -7.27 1.56
N ASP A 156 -8.58 -7.10 2.11
CA ASP A 156 -9.76 -6.64 1.37
C ASP A 156 -9.58 -5.24 0.82
N PHE A 157 -8.90 -4.37 1.57
CA PHE A 157 -8.69 -2.98 1.19
C PHE A 157 -7.61 -2.79 0.11
N VAL A 158 -6.75 -3.77 -0.13
CA VAL A 158 -5.88 -3.74 -1.31
C VAL A 158 -6.72 -3.82 -2.58
N THR A 159 -7.62 -4.79 -2.66
CA THR A 159 -8.54 -4.92 -3.80
C THR A 159 -9.44 -3.70 -3.92
N LEU A 160 -10.12 -3.33 -2.85
CA LEU A 160 -11.03 -2.18 -2.83
C LEU A 160 -10.30 -0.88 -3.17
N GLY A 161 -9.10 -0.68 -2.64
CA GLY A 161 -8.29 0.52 -2.89
C GLY A 161 -7.90 0.66 -4.35
N PHE A 162 -7.43 -0.40 -4.98
CA PHE A 162 -7.15 -0.40 -6.41
C PHE A 162 -8.42 -0.18 -7.24
N ASP A 163 -9.49 -0.89 -6.96
CA ASP A 163 -10.75 -0.76 -7.69
C ASP A 163 -11.29 0.68 -7.64
N LEU A 164 -11.25 1.30 -6.47
CA LEU A 164 -11.67 2.68 -6.31
C LEU A 164 -10.71 3.67 -6.99
N ALA A 165 -9.40 3.42 -6.90
CA ALA A 165 -8.40 4.25 -7.57
C ALA A 165 -8.60 4.23 -9.09
N PHE A 166 -8.81 3.08 -9.69
CA PHE A 166 -9.10 2.95 -11.13
C PHE A 166 -10.46 3.53 -11.51
N LYS A 167 -11.49 3.29 -10.70
CA LYS A 167 -12.84 3.82 -10.97
C LYS A 167 -12.89 5.34 -11.00
N TYR A 168 -12.17 5.99 -10.10
CA TYR A 168 -12.20 7.45 -9.95
C TYR A 168 -10.95 8.14 -10.50
N THR A 169 -10.00 7.38 -11.08
CA THR A 169 -8.71 7.91 -11.57
C THR A 169 -8.04 8.81 -10.55
N ASN A 170 -7.88 8.30 -9.33
CA ASN A 170 -7.41 9.06 -8.18
C ASN A 170 -6.56 8.16 -7.27
N PRO A 171 -5.52 8.68 -6.63
CA PRO A 171 -4.77 7.88 -5.67
C PRO A 171 -5.65 7.46 -4.49
N ALA A 172 -5.49 6.21 -4.06
CA ALA A 172 -6.10 5.66 -2.87
C ALA A 172 -5.04 5.33 -1.83
N MET A 173 -5.38 5.44 -0.55
CA MET A 173 -4.50 5.12 0.55
C MET A 173 -5.14 4.12 1.50
N ILE A 174 -4.36 3.12 1.91
CA ILE A 174 -4.64 2.32 3.11
C ILE A 174 -3.89 2.99 4.26
N LEU A 175 -4.64 3.56 5.19
CA LEU A 175 -4.11 4.20 6.40
C LEU A 175 -4.21 3.22 7.56
N ALA A 176 -3.17 2.43 7.75
CA ALA A 176 -3.00 1.50 8.86
C ALA A 176 -2.07 2.08 9.93
N ASP A 177 -1.83 1.33 10.97
CA ASP A 177 -0.81 1.61 11.97
C ASP A 177 0.04 0.36 12.27
N GLY A 178 1.08 0.53 13.08
CA GLY A 178 1.99 -0.55 13.42
C GLY A 178 1.32 -1.69 14.21
N VAL A 179 0.18 -1.46 14.88
CA VAL A 179 -0.56 -2.53 15.55
C VAL A 179 -1.14 -3.48 14.50
N VAL A 180 -1.93 -2.96 13.58
CA VAL A 180 -2.54 -3.78 12.51
C VAL A 180 -1.48 -4.37 11.60
N GLY A 181 -0.42 -3.62 11.29
CA GLY A 181 0.69 -4.10 10.47
C GLY A 181 1.45 -5.27 11.07
N GLN A 182 1.60 -5.33 12.38
CA GLN A 182 2.36 -6.37 13.09
C GLN A 182 1.51 -7.48 13.70
N MET A 183 0.22 -7.24 13.92
CA MET A 183 -0.65 -8.27 14.50
C MET A 183 -0.89 -9.41 13.53
N MET A 184 -1.02 -10.61 14.07
CA MET A 184 -1.15 -11.85 13.30
C MET A 184 -2.55 -12.41 13.45
N GLU A 185 -3.22 -12.64 12.33
CA GLU A 185 -4.57 -13.21 12.27
C GLU A 185 -4.69 -14.22 11.13
N LYS A 186 -5.73 -15.04 11.20
CA LYS A 186 -6.13 -15.87 10.06
C LYS A 186 -6.84 -14.99 9.04
N VAL A 187 -6.41 -15.08 7.80
CA VAL A 187 -6.99 -14.36 6.68
C VAL A 187 -7.39 -15.31 5.56
N VAL A 188 -8.44 -14.94 4.86
CA VAL A 188 -8.85 -15.58 3.61
C VAL A 188 -8.28 -14.74 2.48
N LEU A 189 -7.41 -15.35 1.67
CA LEU A 189 -6.85 -14.69 0.50
C LEU A 189 -7.79 -14.82 -0.71
N PRO A 190 -7.93 -13.76 -1.53
CA PRO A 190 -8.66 -13.87 -2.77
C PRO A 190 -8.01 -14.87 -3.71
N GLU A 191 -8.78 -15.43 -4.63
CA GLU A 191 -8.25 -16.26 -5.70
C GLU A 191 -7.33 -15.45 -6.62
N GLN A 192 -6.33 -16.13 -7.17
CA GLN A 192 -5.36 -15.54 -8.10
C GLN A 192 -5.90 -15.56 -9.52
#